data_29cf1096036d932cbf1b194cccd01a40
#
_entry.id   29cf1096036d932cbf1b194cccd01a40
#
_cell.length_a   1.000
_cell.length_b   1.000
_cell.length_c   1.000
_cell.angle_alpha   90.00
_cell.angle_beta   90.00
_cell.angle_gamma   90.00
#
_symmetry.space_group_name_H-M   'P 1'
#
loop_
_entity.id
_entity.type
_entity.pdbx_description
1 polymer ?
#
loop_
_entity_poly.entity_id
_entity_poly.type
_entity_poly.pdbx_seq_one_letter_code
_entity_poly.pdbx_strand_id
1 'polypeptide(L)'
;LLDLVESMKIKRILTDSIRGVERGKTNPDRIYAVVYHGEFKVLIPSEEAIYEPDDYRGQRKSDVLYYMLNKRMGAEIDYVIRGVDPETGMAGGSRMEAMALKRKAYFYKTDRNGNYQLYVGSRAEARVVSVIRAGIFVDLFGAECYIPLKELSYQRWVDASQHFQPGQRVLVRIIELDRSDWNHLHVTVSVKQASANPYEKALKRYVVGERYVGTVSLVDLTGVFVSLDGGVDCLCTYPPRGRPPRGARVTVRILGVNTEKCRIWGTITHMSTTR
;
A
#
# COMPACT_ATOMS: atom_id res chain seq x y z
N LEU A 1 18.71 18.69 -19.50
CA LEU A 1 17.98 19.02 -20.72
C LEU A 1 17.91 17.83 -21.68
N LEU A 2 19.03 17.12 -21.98
CA LEU A 2 19.04 15.97 -22.91
C LEU A 2 18.01 14.93 -22.53
N ASP A 3 17.96 14.49 -21.28
CA ASP A 3 16.99 13.50 -20.79
C ASP A 3 15.54 13.94 -20.99
N LEU A 4 15.24 15.23 -20.77
CA LEU A 4 13.90 15.79 -20.98
C LEU A 4 13.53 15.76 -22.46
N VAL A 5 14.45 16.12 -23.36
CA VAL A 5 14.22 16.08 -24.80
C VAL A 5 14.06 14.65 -25.31
N GLU A 6 14.87 13.70 -24.81
CA GLU A 6 14.70 12.28 -25.11
C GLU A 6 13.34 11.76 -24.61
N SER A 7 12.98 12.08 -23.37
CA SER A 7 11.68 11.71 -22.82
C SER A 7 10.54 12.20 -23.71
N MET A 8 10.61 13.46 -24.16
CA MET A 8 9.60 14.04 -25.04
C MET A 8 9.54 13.32 -26.41
N LYS A 9 10.72 13.04 -27.04
CA LYS A 9 10.80 12.50 -28.39
C LYS A 9 10.50 11.00 -28.47
N ILE A 10 11.11 10.21 -27.60
CA ILE A 10 11.06 8.72 -27.65
C ILE A 10 10.29 8.10 -26.49
N LYS A 11 9.61 8.93 -25.69
CA LYS A 11 8.82 8.50 -24.52
C LYS A 11 9.65 7.76 -23.47
N ARG A 12 10.94 8.16 -23.32
CA ARG A 12 11.76 7.68 -22.23
C ARG A 12 11.14 8.04 -20.88
N ILE A 13 10.90 7.04 -20.06
CA ILE A 13 10.33 7.23 -18.72
C ILE A 13 11.40 7.79 -17.81
N LEU A 14 11.08 8.88 -17.14
CA LEU A 14 11.86 9.49 -16.06
C LEU A 14 11.22 9.15 -14.73
N THR A 15 12.01 9.17 -13.65
CA THR A 15 11.57 8.81 -12.31
C THR A 15 12.11 9.79 -11.29
N ASP A 16 11.24 10.48 -10.59
CA ASP A 16 11.59 11.43 -9.53
C ASP A 16 10.51 11.46 -8.45
N SER A 17 10.82 12.05 -7.28
CA SER A 17 9.87 12.18 -6.18
C SER A 17 9.03 13.44 -6.30
N ILE A 18 7.76 13.36 -5.92
CA ILE A 18 6.90 14.55 -5.78
C ILE A 18 7.44 15.42 -4.64
N ARG A 19 7.81 16.65 -4.97
CA ARG A 19 8.41 17.63 -4.05
C ARG A 19 7.48 18.76 -3.68
N GLY A 20 6.37 18.93 -4.39
CA GLY A 20 5.42 20.00 -4.14
C GLY A 20 4.07 19.74 -4.80
N VAL A 21 3.08 20.50 -4.37
CA VAL A 21 1.76 20.59 -5.00
C VAL A 21 1.44 22.06 -5.14
N GLU A 22 1.12 22.50 -6.34
CA GLU A 22 0.88 23.92 -6.64
C GLU A 22 -0.47 24.13 -7.31
N ARG A 23 -1.07 25.29 -7.04
CA ARG A 23 -2.22 25.78 -7.79
C ARG A 23 -1.75 26.62 -8.97
N GLY A 24 -2.45 26.55 -10.06
CA GLY A 24 -2.15 27.36 -11.25
C GLY A 24 -2.21 28.86 -10.94
N LYS A 25 -1.21 29.62 -11.39
CA LYS A 25 -1.15 31.07 -11.15
C LYS A 25 -2.30 31.83 -11.82
N THR A 26 -2.66 31.46 -13.05
CA THR A 26 -3.76 32.08 -13.80
C THR A 26 -5.12 31.42 -13.52
N ASN A 27 -5.12 30.14 -13.16
CA ASN A 27 -6.32 29.39 -12.80
C ASN A 27 -6.06 28.57 -11.54
N PRO A 28 -6.50 29.04 -10.36
CA PRO A 28 -6.29 28.36 -9.07
C PRO A 28 -6.98 26.98 -8.94
N ASP A 29 -7.90 26.67 -9.85
CA ASP A 29 -8.58 25.37 -9.89
C ASP A 29 -7.75 24.31 -10.59
N ARG A 30 -6.73 24.70 -11.36
CA ARG A 30 -5.73 23.77 -11.89
C ARG A 30 -4.70 23.43 -10.83
N ILE A 31 -4.56 22.15 -10.52
CA ILE A 31 -3.64 21.63 -9.52
C ILE A 31 -2.52 20.86 -10.23
N TYR A 32 -1.30 21.05 -9.77
CA TYR A 32 -0.10 20.40 -10.34
C TYR A 32 0.69 19.69 -9.26
N ALA A 33 1.11 18.46 -9.55
CA ALA A 33 2.24 17.88 -8.85
C ALA A 33 3.54 18.45 -9.39
N VAL A 34 4.48 18.71 -8.49
CA VAL A 34 5.78 19.27 -8.83
C VAL A 34 6.86 18.23 -8.56
N VAL A 35 7.64 17.93 -9.58
CA VAL A 35 8.89 17.18 -9.47
C VAL A 35 10.04 18.01 -10.03
N TYR A 36 11.27 17.66 -9.68
CA TYR A 36 12.45 18.30 -10.20
C TYR A 36 13.34 17.29 -10.90
N HIS A 37 13.70 17.56 -12.14
CA HIS A 37 14.67 16.78 -12.88
C HIS A 37 15.91 17.63 -13.15
N GLY A 38 16.93 17.45 -12.32
CA GLY A 38 18.05 18.38 -12.26
C GLY A 38 17.57 19.80 -11.87
N GLU A 39 17.85 20.79 -12.70
CA GLU A 39 17.44 22.19 -12.48
C GLU A 39 16.04 22.50 -13.03
N PHE A 40 15.44 21.57 -13.79
CA PHE A 40 14.12 21.78 -14.38
C PHE A 40 13.00 21.46 -13.41
N LYS A 41 12.06 22.39 -13.32
CA LYS A 41 10.79 22.20 -12.61
C LYS A 41 9.77 21.56 -13.55
N VAL A 42 9.36 20.35 -13.26
CA VAL A 42 8.34 19.62 -14.04
C VAL A 42 7.00 19.74 -13.35
N LEU A 43 6.01 20.28 -14.07
CA LEU A 43 4.63 20.37 -13.64
C LEU A 43 3.81 19.27 -14.27
N ILE A 44 3.17 18.45 -13.44
CA ILE A 44 2.27 17.37 -13.88
C ILE A 44 0.85 17.75 -13.44
N PRO A 45 -0.05 18.07 -14.40
CA PRO A 45 -1.42 18.41 -14.05
C PRO A 45 -2.11 17.26 -13.29
N SER A 46 -3.04 17.58 -12.41
CA SER A 46 -3.73 16.57 -11.58
C SER A 46 -4.34 15.44 -12.40
N GLU A 47 -4.97 15.74 -13.54
CA GLU A 47 -5.53 14.79 -14.47
C GLU A 47 -4.51 13.83 -15.12
N GLU A 48 -3.25 14.26 -15.15
CA GLU A 48 -2.11 13.48 -15.65
C GLU A 48 -1.25 12.87 -14.52
N ALA A 49 -1.56 13.19 -13.26
CA ALA A 49 -0.81 12.75 -12.09
C ALA A 49 -1.51 11.66 -11.28
N ILE A 50 -2.83 11.71 -11.18
CA ILE A 50 -3.64 10.80 -10.36
C ILE A 50 -4.95 10.42 -11.06
N TYR A 51 -5.49 9.26 -10.67
CA TYR A 51 -6.87 8.93 -11.02
C TYR A 51 -7.82 9.78 -10.21
N GLU A 52 -8.75 10.46 -10.88
CA GLU A 52 -9.78 11.25 -10.24
C GLU A 52 -10.80 10.33 -9.55
N PRO A 53 -11.35 10.71 -8.41
CA PRO A 53 -12.43 9.96 -7.78
C PRO A 53 -13.74 10.11 -8.58
N ASP A 54 -14.57 9.07 -8.59
CA ASP A 54 -15.87 9.08 -9.25
C ASP A 54 -16.86 10.04 -8.58
N ASP A 55 -16.70 10.33 -7.29
CA ASP A 55 -17.54 11.22 -6.50
C ASP A 55 -16.71 12.11 -5.57
N TYR A 56 -16.93 13.40 -5.67
CA TYR A 56 -16.29 14.42 -4.84
C TYR A 56 -17.04 14.71 -3.52
N ARG A 57 -18.15 14.02 -3.26
CA ARG A 57 -18.97 14.14 -2.03
C ARG A 57 -19.36 15.58 -1.69
N GLY A 58 -19.71 16.36 -2.69
CA GLY A 58 -20.09 17.76 -2.55
C GLY A 58 -18.91 18.72 -2.25
N GLN A 59 -17.68 18.22 -2.23
CA GLN A 59 -16.50 19.07 -2.06
C GLN A 59 -16.06 19.65 -3.40
N ARG A 60 -15.35 20.80 -3.36
CA ARG A 60 -14.79 21.41 -4.55
C ARG A 60 -13.71 20.51 -5.16
N LYS A 61 -13.83 20.21 -6.46
CA LYS A 61 -12.90 19.34 -7.20
C LYS A 61 -11.43 19.69 -6.94
N SER A 62 -11.06 20.96 -7.09
CA SER A 62 -9.68 21.42 -6.90
C SER A 62 -9.13 21.20 -5.49
N ASP A 63 -9.96 21.26 -4.46
CA ASP A 63 -9.54 21.03 -3.07
C ASP A 63 -9.30 19.55 -2.81
N VAL A 64 -10.17 18.67 -3.34
CA VAL A 64 -9.99 17.23 -3.25
C VAL A 64 -8.72 16.78 -3.97
N LEU A 65 -8.51 17.25 -5.22
CA LEU A 65 -7.31 16.90 -5.98
C LEU A 65 -6.03 17.44 -5.33
N TYR A 66 -6.08 18.66 -4.79
CA TYR A 66 -4.98 19.24 -4.02
C TYR A 66 -4.63 18.38 -2.80
N TYR A 67 -5.65 17.96 -2.04
CA TYR A 67 -5.46 17.06 -0.90
C TYR A 67 -4.89 15.69 -1.32
N MET A 68 -5.42 15.08 -2.39
CA MET A 68 -4.95 13.78 -2.88
C MET A 68 -3.49 13.83 -3.33
N LEU A 69 -3.07 14.91 -3.99
CA LEU A 69 -1.67 15.10 -4.40
C LEU A 69 -0.74 15.35 -3.20
N ASN A 70 -1.20 16.11 -2.19
CA ASN A 70 -0.43 16.29 -0.96
C ASN A 70 -0.19 14.98 -0.20
N LYS A 71 -1.14 14.04 -0.25
CA LYS A 71 -0.95 12.68 0.30
C LYS A 71 0.10 11.86 -0.45
N ARG A 72 0.54 12.31 -1.62
CA ARG A 72 1.60 11.70 -2.45
C ARG A 72 2.96 12.41 -2.34
N MET A 73 3.08 13.41 -1.46
CA MET A 73 4.35 14.07 -1.22
C MET A 73 5.43 13.06 -0.81
N GLY A 74 6.59 13.13 -1.47
CA GLY A 74 7.69 12.19 -1.28
C GLY A 74 7.56 10.88 -2.07
N ALA A 75 6.41 10.61 -2.71
CA ALA A 75 6.25 9.44 -3.56
C ALA A 75 7.16 9.53 -4.79
N GLU A 76 7.88 8.45 -5.07
CA GLU A 76 8.63 8.26 -6.31
C GLU A 76 7.66 7.87 -7.42
N ILE A 77 7.59 8.66 -8.47
CA ILE A 77 6.68 8.48 -9.60
C ILE A 77 7.45 8.42 -10.92
N ASP A 78 6.91 7.66 -11.86
CA ASP A 78 7.35 7.66 -13.25
C ASP A 78 6.55 8.66 -14.05
N TYR A 79 7.21 9.34 -14.99
CA TYR A 79 6.55 10.27 -15.87
C TYR A 79 7.29 10.38 -17.21
N VAL A 80 6.61 10.90 -18.21
CA VAL A 80 7.19 11.30 -19.50
C VAL A 80 6.99 12.78 -19.72
N ILE A 81 7.90 13.40 -20.45
CA ILE A 81 7.82 14.83 -20.78
C ILE A 81 6.93 15.02 -22.00
N ARG A 82 6.05 16.02 -21.92
CA ARG A 82 5.18 16.47 -23.03
C ARG A 82 5.64 17.78 -23.65
N GLY A 83 6.35 18.60 -22.90
CA GLY A 83 6.88 19.87 -23.38
C GLY A 83 7.97 20.39 -22.46
N VAL A 84 8.93 21.10 -23.01
CA VAL A 84 10.06 21.73 -22.28
C VAL A 84 10.18 23.17 -22.72
N ASP A 85 10.32 24.07 -21.77
CA ASP A 85 10.69 25.46 -21.98
C ASP A 85 12.07 25.69 -21.36
N PRO A 86 13.13 25.73 -22.20
CA PRO A 86 14.49 25.91 -21.72
C PRO A 86 14.76 27.31 -21.16
N GLU A 87 13.99 28.33 -21.59
CA GLU A 87 14.19 29.72 -21.15
C GLU A 87 13.72 29.92 -19.71
N THR A 88 12.58 29.31 -19.36
CA THR A 88 12.04 29.40 -18.01
C THR A 88 12.48 28.26 -17.08
N GLY A 89 13.17 27.24 -17.60
CA GLY A 89 13.54 26.04 -16.83
C GLY A 89 12.33 25.20 -16.41
N MET A 90 11.21 25.30 -17.13
CA MET A 90 9.98 24.60 -16.85
C MET A 90 9.71 23.48 -17.87
N ALA A 91 9.05 22.42 -17.43
CA ALA A 91 8.58 21.33 -18.28
C ALA A 91 7.19 20.87 -17.87
N GLY A 92 6.45 20.35 -18.82
CA GLY A 92 5.18 19.67 -18.59
C GLY A 92 5.37 18.16 -18.68
N GLY A 93 4.80 17.40 -17.72
CA GLY A 93 4.91 15.94 -17.67
C GLY A 93 3.57 15.23 -17.58
N SER A 94 3.60 13.92 -17.84
CA SER A 94 2.46 13.03 -17.67
C SER A 94 2.90 11.73 -16.96
N ARG A 95 2.34 11.47 -15.80
CA ARG A 95 2.46 10.19 -15.10
C ARG A 95 1.56 9.14 -15.75
N MET A 96 0.36 9.52 -16.17
CA MET A 96 -0.61 8.58 -16.77
C MET A 96 -0.04 7.91 -18.03
N GLU A 97 0.65 8.67 -18.87
CA GLU A 97 1.31 8.14 -20.07
C GLU A 97 2.45 7.18 -19.70
N ALA A 98 3.28 7.53 -18.71
CA ALA A 98 4.35 6.64 -18.24
C ALA A 98 3.78 5.34 -17.63
N MET A 99 2.71 5.44 -16.85
CA MET A 99 2.02 4.26 -16.29
C MET A 99 1.47 3.36 -17.41
N ALA A 100 0.87 3.93 -18.46
CA ALA A 100 0.37 3.16 -19.59
C ALA A 100 1.50 2.40 -20.32
N LEU A 101 2.63 3.05 -20.54
CA LEU A 101 3.81 2.43 -21.15
C LEU A 101 4.36 1.28 -20.29
N LYS A 102 4.46 1.47 -18.97
CA LYS A 102 4.88 0.41 -18.05
C LYS A 102 3.89 -0.75 -18.00
N ARG A 103 2.58 -0.49 -17.91
CA ARG A 103 1.57 -1.55 -17.97
C ARG A 103 1.73 -2.39 -19.23
N LYS A 104 1.89 -1.74 -20.39
CA LYS A 104 2.12 -2.43 -21.66
C LYS A 104 3.36 -3.35 -21.61
N ALA A 105 4.45 -2.85 -21.05
CA ALA A 105 5.71 -3.58 -21.00
C ALA A 105 5.68 -4.77 -20.03
N TYR A 106 5.05 -4.62 -18.86
CA TYR A 106 5.14 -5.60 -17.78
C TYR A 106 3.94 -6.55 -17.68
N PHE A 107 2.74 -6.10 -18.05
CA PHE A 107 1.53 -6.91 -17.89
C PHE A 107 1.07 -7.58 -19.19
N TYR A 108 1.37 -6.99 -20.36
CA TYR A 108 0.87 -7.49 -21.65
C TYR A 108 1.94 -8.07 -22.58
N LYS A 109 3.21 -7.78 -22.31
CA LYS A 109 4.30 -8.37 -23.09
C LYS A 109 4.63 -9.75 -22.56
N THR A 110 4.75 -10.73 -23.48
CA THR A 110 5.18 -12.10 -23.19
C THR A 110 6.63 -12.31 -23.57
N ASP A 111 7.25 -13.32 -22.97
CA ASP A 111 8.55 -13.83 -23.37
C ASP A 111 8.46 -14.64 -24.70
N ARG A 112 9.57 -15.22 -25.13
CA ARG A 112 9.64 -16.05 -26.37
C ARG A 112 8.77 -17.31 -26.29
N ASN A 113 8.43 -17.77 -25.09
CA ASN A 113 7.61 -18.94 -24.84
C ASN A 113 6.13 -18.61 -24.63
N GLY A 114 5.74 -17.34 -24.75
CA GLY A 114 4.38 -16.86 -24.54
C GLY A 114 4.01 -16.64 -23.07
N ASN A 115 4.96 -16.68 -22.13
CA ASN A 115 4.69 -16.47 -20.71
C ASN A 115 4.71 -14.98 -20.35
N TYR A 116 3.78 -14.57 -19.52
CA TYR A 116 3.79 -13.23 -18.93
C TYR A 116 4.81 -13.12 -17.80
N GLN A 117 5.48 -11.96 -17.71
CA GLN A 117 6.42 -11.67 -16.62
C GLN A 117 5.71 -11.60 -15.26
N LEU A 118 4.52 -11.02 -15.21
CA LEU A 118 3.69 -10.93 -14.01
C LEU A 118 2.48 -11.86 -14.17
N TYR A 119 2.18 -12.62 -13.14
CA TYR A 119 1.07 -13.58 -13.10
C TYR A 119 0.56 -13.74 -11.66
N VAL A 120 -0.62 -14.30 -11.47
CA VAL A 120 -1.19 -14.58 -10.15
C VAL A 120 -0.27 -15.47 -9.35
N GLY A 121 0.12 -15.01 -8.16
CA GLY A 121 1.08 -15.69 -7.28
C GLY A 121 2.52 -15.19 -7.41
N SER A 122 2.87 -14.43 -8.46
CA SER A 122 4.20 -13.82 -8.57
C SER A 122 4.41 -12.74 -7.51
N ARG A 123 5.68 -12.55 -7.13
CA ARG A 123 6.12 -11.51 -6.18
C ARG A 123 6.85 -10.43 -6.94
N ALA A 124 6.61 -9.18 -6.57
CA ALA A 124 7.28 -8.04 -7.18
C ALA A 124 7.41 -6.90 -6.16
N GLU A 125 8.35 -6.02 -6.42
CA GLU A 125 8.52 -4.80 -5.64
C GLU A 125 7.58 -3.71 -6.19
N ALA A 126 6.80 -3.09 -5.30
CA ALA A 126 5.92 -1.96 -5.60
C ALA A 126 6.34 -0.73 -4.81
N ARG A 127 6.03 0.45 -5.31
CA ARG A 127 6.33 1.73 -4.66
C ARG A 127 5.08 2.27 -3.97
N VAL A 128 5.20 2.64 -2.69
CA VAL A 128 4.12 3.30 -1.95
C VAL A 128 3.96 4.72 -2.48
N VAL A 129 2.78 5.03 -3.03
CA VAL A 129 2.49 6.35 -3.60
C VAL A 129 1.60 7.19 -2.69
N SER A 130 0.79 6.57 -1.84
CA SER A 130 -0.05 7.28 -0.87
C SER A 130 -0.37 6.38 0.32
N VAL A 131 -0.55 6.99 1.48
CA VAL A 131 -0.89 6.29 2.73
C VAL A 131 -2.10 6.94 3.37
N ILE A 132 -3.08 6.11 3.73
CA ILE A 132 -4.24 6.49 4.51
C ILE A 132 -4.35 5.56 5.72
N ARG A 133 -5.14 5.91 6.73
CA ARG A 133 -5.33 5.08 7.92
C ARG A 133 -5.75 3.64 7.59
N ALA A 134 -6.65 3.48 6.61
CA ALA A 134 -7.25 2.19 6.24
C ALA A 134 -6.36 1.31 5.32
N GLY A 135 -5.25 1.84 4.79
CA GLY A 135 -4.39 1.11 3.88
C GLY A 135 -3.41 1.99 3.11
N ILE A 136 -2.81 1.43 2.07
CA ILE A 136 -1.85 2.12 1.22
C ILE A 136 -2.21 1.99 -0.26
N PHE A 137 -1.80 2.96 -1.06
CA PHE A 137 -1.79 2.88 -2.50
C PHE A 137 -0.35 2.63 -2.97
N VAL A 138 -0.18 1.67 -3.86
CA VAL A 138 1.12 1.32 -4.42
C VAL A 138 1.09 1.37 -5.94
N ASP A 139 2.21 1.72 -6.56
CA ASP A 139 2.44 1.60 -7.99
C ASP A 139 3.22 0.30 -8.25
N LEU A 140 2.58 -0.63 -8.95
CA LEU A 140 3.18 -1.86 -9.44
C LEU A 140 3.34 -1.78 -10.97
N PHE A 141 4.49 -1.30 -11.44
CA PHE A 141 4.82 -1.15 -12.86
C PHE A 141 3.72 -0.44 -13.68
N GLY A 142 3.21 0.67 -13.15
CA GLY A 142 2.16 1.47 -13.78
C GLY A 142 0.73 1.04 -13.47
N ALA A 143 0.52 0.00 -12.67
CA ALA A 143 -0.77 -0.33 -12.08
C ALA A 143 -0.83 0.23 -10.66
N GLU A 144 -1.70 1.20 -10.40
CA GLU A 144 -1.94 1.71 -9.04
C GLU A 144 -2.94 0.80 -8.33
N CYS A 145 -2.51 0.17 -7.24
CA CYS A 145 -3.30 -0.79 -6.47
C CYS A 145 -3.54 -0.27 -5.06
N TYR A 146 -4.76 -0.43 -4.55
CA TYR A 146 -5.07 -0.20 -3.13
C TYR A 146 -4.87 -1.48 -2.34
N ILE A 147 -4.12 -1.41 -1.24
CA ILE A 147 -3.91 -2.53 -0.32
C ILE A 147 -4.55 -2.16 1.02
N PRO A 148 -5.65 -2.81 1.40
CA PRO A 148 -6.32 -2.54 2.66
C PRO A 148 -5.46 -3.02 3.85
N LEU A 149 -5.67 -2.43 5.00
CA LEU A 149 -4.91 -2.69 6.24
C LEU A 149 -4.76 -4.18 6.57
N LYS A 150 -5.81 -4.97 6.34
CA LYS A 150 -5.83 -6.43 6.56
C LYS A 150 -4.87 -7.22 5.66
N GLU A 151 -4.46 -6.64 4.52
CA GLU A 151 -3.52 -7.24 3.55
C GLU A 151 -2.09 -6.72 3.68
N LEU A 152 -1.83 -5.84 4.66
CA LEU A 152 -0.48 -5.30 4.91
C LEU A 152 0.33 -6.15 5.87
N SER A 153 -0.31 -6.76 6.87
CA SER A 153 0.38 -7.55 7.89
C SER A 153 -0.50 -8.69 8.40
N TYR A 154 0.16 -9.72 8.92
CA TYR A 154 -0.48 -10.76 9.73
C TYR A 154 -0.82 -10.27 11.14
N GLN A 155 -0.12 -9.25 11.63
CA GLN A 155 -0.45 -8.58 12.89
C GLN A 155 -1.64 -7.64 12.68
N ARG A 156 -2.45 -7.45 13.73
CA ARG A 156 -3.55 -6.48 13.70
C ARG A 156 -3.03 -5.06 13.87
N TRP A 157 -2.98 -4.35 12.79
CA TRP A 157 -2.73 -2.91 12.78
C TRP A 157 -4.04 -2.12 12.75
N VAL A 158 -4.03 -0.91 13.27
CA VAL A 158 -5.19 0.00 13.31
C VAL A 158 -5.00 1.22 12.41
N ASP A 159 -3.76 1.47 11.98
CA ASP A 159 -3.40 2.64 11.18
C ASP A 159 -2.16 2.32 10.33
N ALA A 160 -2.31 2.33 9.02
CA ALA A 160 -1.21 2.07 8.10
C ALA A 160 -0.15 3.18 8.09
N SER A 161 -0.53 4.41 8.43
CA SER A 161 0.39 5.55 8.45
C SER A 161 1.48 5.47 9.52
N GLN A 162 1.32 4.58 10.51
CA GLN A 162 2.33 4.29 11.51
C GLN A 162 3.46 3.37 11.00
N HIS A 163 3.25 2.72 9.84
CA HIS A 163 4.14 1.68 9.31
C HIS A 163 4.67 1.98 7.91
N PHE A 164 3.97 2.83 7.15
CA PHE A 164 4.32 3.16 5.78
C PHE A 164 4.36 4.65 5.52
N GLN A 165 5.15 5.02 4.54
CA GLN A 165 5.22 6.39 4.02
C GLN A 165 5.37 6.39 2.50
N PRO A 166 4.92 7.46 1.80
CA PRO A 166 5.14 7.61 0.37
C PRO A 166 6.63 7.55 0.00
N GLY A 167 6.95 6.91 -1.13
CA GLY A 167 8.34 6.70 -1.58
C GLY A 167 8.98 5.41 -1.06
N GLN A 168 8.38 4.74 -0.08
CA GLN A 168 8.85 3.44 0.41
C GLN A 168 8.59 2.35 -0.63
N ARG A 169 9.48 1.35 -0.69
CA ARG A 169 9.31 0.16 -1.51
C ARG A 169 8.83 -1.00 -0.66
N VAL A 170 7.90 -1.77 -1.20
CA VAL A 170 7.29 -2.92 -0.52
C VAL A 170 7.22 -4.12 -1.45
N LEU A 171 7.53 -5.29 -0.92
CA LEU A 171 7.33 -6.54 -1.65
C LEU A 171 5.85 -6.90 -1.61
N VAL A 172 5.25 -7.16 -2.76
CA VAL A 172 3.86 -7.57 -2.89
C VAL A 172 3.75 -8.91 -3.63
N ARG A 173 2.69 -9.65 -3.34
CA ARG A 173 2.27 -10.82 -4.13
C ARG A 173 1.00 -10.48 -4.90
N ILE A 174 0.95 -10.81 -6.17
CA ILE A 174 -0.24 -10.66 -7.00
C ILE A 174 -1.25 -11.73 -6.61
N ILE A 175 -2.44 -11.30 -6.19
CA ILE A 175 -3.52 -12.18 -5.74
C ILE A 175 -4.53 -12.41 -6.87
N GLU A 176 -4.88 -11.33 -7.56
CA GLU A 176 -5.79 -11.37 -8.71
C GLU A 176 -5.22 -10.51 -9.83
N LEU A 177 -5.44 -10.93 -11.06
CA LEU A 177 -4.96 -10.24 -12.24
C LEU A 177 -5.89 -10.53 -13.40
N ASP A 178 -6.61 -9.49 -13.85
CA ASP A 178 -7.45 -9.53 -15.03
C ASP A 178 -6.90 -8.60 -16.11
N ARG A 179 -6.60 -9.16 -17.29
CA ARG A 179 -6.09 -8.50 -18.49
C ARG A 179 -7.11 -8.43 -19.62
N SER A 180 -8.36 -8.85 -19.37
CA SER A 180 -9.39 -8.96 -20.42
C SER A 180 -9.68 -7.62 -21.07
N ASP A 181 -9.60 -6.52 -20.32
CA ASP A 181 -9.74 -5.17 -20.84
C ASP A 181 -8.39 -4.43 -20.77
N TRP A 182 -7.91 -4.04 -21.94
CA TRP A 182 -6.68 -3.25 -22.08
C TRP A 182 -6.74 -1.89 -21.35
N ASN A 183 -7.90 -1.26 -21.32
CA ASN A 183 -8.09 0.03 -20.68
C ASN A 183 -8.27 -0.09 -19.14
N HIS A 184 -8.72 -1.26 -18.67
CA HIS A 184 -9.09 -1.50 -17.28
C HIS A 184 -8.37 -2.72 -16.71
N LEU A 185 -7.02 -2.65 -16.64
CA LEU A 185 -6.23 -3.68 -15.98
C LEU A 185 -6.62 -3.74 -14.50
N HIS A 186 -7.16 -4.87 -14.06
CA HIS A 186 -7.46 -5.11 -12.65
C HIS A 186 -6.36 -5.95 -12.00
N VAL A 187 -5.74 -5.41 -10.93
CA VAL A 187 -4.68 -6.08 -10.18
C VAL A 187 -4.96 -5.92 -8.69
N THR A 188 -5.07 -7.04 -7.99
CA THR A 188 -5.13 -7.08 -6.53
C THR A 188 -3.82 -7.66 -5.99
N VAL A 189 -3.24 -6.98 -5.01
CA VAL A 189 -1.96 -7.38 -4.41
C VAL A 189 -2.03 -7.39 -2.89
N SER A 190 -1.13 -8.16 -2.25
CA SER A 190 -1.02 -8.26 -0.80
C SER A 190 0.45 -8.18 -0.38
N VAL A 191 0.74 -7.34 0.61
CA VAL A 191 2.07 -7.26 1.25
C VAL A 191 2.27 -8.47 2.16
N LYS A 192 1.27 -8.79 3.00
CA LYS A 192 1.40 -9.90 3.95
C LYS A 192 1.65 -11.25 3.27
N GLN A 193 1.00 -11.51 2.14
CA GLN A 193 1.15 -12.77 1.39
C GLN A 193 2.42 -12.85 0.56
N ALA A 194 3.16 -11.74 0.42
CA ALA A 194 4.47 -11.73 -0.23
C ALA A 194 5.56 -12.39 0.64
N SER A 195 5.37 -12.42 1.95
CA SER A 195 6.25 -13.08 2.92
C SER A 195 5.69 -14.41 3.36
N ALA A 196 6.55 -15.30 3.88
CA ALA A 196 6.10 -16.54 4.50
C ALA A 196 5.17 -16.21 5.68
N ASN A 197 4.06 -16.92 5.76
CA ASN A 197 3.13 -16.75 6.86
C ASN A 197 3.79 -17.17 8.19
N PRO A 198 4.07 -16.24 9.12
CA PRO A 198 4.68 -16.60 10.41
C PRO A 198 3.77 -17.55 11.21
N TYR A 199 2.45 -17.50 10.96
CA TYR A 199 1.49 -18.38 11.62
C TYR A 199 1.68 -19.86 11.29
N GLU A 200 2.12 -20.22 10.09
CA GLU A 200 2.30 -21.64 9.72
C GLU A 200 3.36 -22.34 10.58
N LYS A 201 4.45 -21.66 10.89
CA LYS A 201 5.48 -22.17 11.78
C LYS A 201 5.11 -22.04 13.26
N ALA A 202 4.51 -20.92 13.63
CA ALA A 202 4.15 -20.63 15.01
C ALA A 202 2.97 -21.48 15.48
N LEU A 203 1.96 -21.72 14.64
CA LEU A 203 0.81 -22.57 14.99
C LEU A 203 1.23 -23.99 15.40
N LYS A 204 2.31 -24.53 14.82
CA LYS A 204 2.85 -25.85 15.19
C LYS A 204 3.43 -25.91 16.61
N ARG A 205 3.67 -24.76 17.25
CA ARG A 205 4.20 -24.66 18.62
C ARG A 205 3.10 -24.68 19.68
N TYR A 206 1.86 -24.36 19.28
CA TYR A 206 0.75 -24.23 20.22
C TYR A 206 -0.08 -25.50 20.27
N VAL A 207 -0.13 -26.11 21.46
CA VAL A 207 -0.84 -27.35 21.73
C VAL A 207 -2.16 -27.05 22.42
N VAL A 208 -3.24 -27.65 21.95
CA VAL A 208 -4.57 -27.55 22.58
C VAL A 208 -4.51 -28.08 24.00
N GLY A 209 -5.05 -27.30 24.97
CA GLY A 209 -5.01 -27.61 26.40
C GLY A 209 -3.84 -26.96 27.16
N GLU A 210 -2.75 -26.66 26.50
CA GLU A 210 -1.57 -26.04 27.11
C GLU A 210 -1.75 -24.53 27.35
N ARG A 211 -0.90 -23.96 28.22
CA ARG A 211 -0.92 -22.57 28.64
C ARG A 211 0.28 -21.80 28.10
N TYR A 212 0.03 -20.61 27.60
CA TYR A 212 1.06 -19.73 27.06
C TYR A 212 0.88 -18.31 27.56
N VAL A 213 1.99 -17.60 27.75
CA VAL A 213 1.98 -16.19 28.15
C VAL A 213 1.94 -15.33 26.91
N GLY A 214 1.14 -14.27 26.93
CA GLY A 214 1.06 -13.29 25.85
C GLY A 214 0.70 -11.90 26.35
N THR A 215 0.62 -10.96 25.42
CA THR A 215 0.27 -9.56 25.70
C THR A 215 -1.03 -9.21 24.99
N VAL A 216 -1.94 -8.56 25.68
CA VAL A 216 -3.20 -8.08 25.08
C VAL A 216 -2.91 -7.07 23.98
N SER A 217 -3.18 -7.41 22.72
CA SER A 217 -2.95 -6.56 21.54
C SER A 217 -4.17 -5.69 21.22
N LEU A 218 -5.37 -6.27 21.36
CA LEU A 218 -6.63 -5.59 21.05
C LEU A 218 -7.77 -6.15 21.92
N VAL A 219 -8.72 -5.28 22.25
CA VAL A 219 -9.99 -5.66 22.88
C VAL A 219 -11.13 -5.05 22.07
N ASP A 220 -11.98 -5.87 21.49
CA ASP A 220 -13.13 -5.45 20.69
C ASP A 220 -14.39 -6.27 21.02
N LEU A 221 -15.48 -6.02 20.29
CA LEU A 221 -16.76 -6.71 20.53
C LEU A 221 -16.70 -8.24 20.33
N THR A 222 -15.71 -8.75 19.59
CA THR A 222 -15.54 -10.18 19.32
C THR A 222 -14.77 -10.89 20.44
N GLY A 223 -14.01 -10.15 21.25
CA GLY A 223 -13.23 -10.72 22.34
C GLY A 223 -11.93 -9.97 22.62
N VAL A 224 -11.00 -10.67 23.24
CA VAL A 224 -9.66 -10.20 23.57
C VAL A 224 -8.64 -10.88 22.69
N PHE A 225 -7.89 -10.10 21.93
CA PHE A 225 -6.76 -10.61 21.15
C PHE A 225 -5.48 -10.53 21.97
N VAL A 226 -4.84 -11.67 22.10
CA VAL A 226 -3.59 -11.82 22.85
C VAL A 226 -2.49 -12.19 21.87
N SER A 227 -1.49 -11.34 21.76
CA SER A 227 -0.30 -11.61 20.96
C SER A 227 0.61 -12.58 21.73
N LEU A 228 0.82 -13.75 21.13
CA LEU A 228 1.69 -14.80 21.63
C LEU A 228 3.07 -14.72 20.94
N ASP A 229 4.04 -15.49 21.45
CA ASP A 229 5.37 -15.59 20.86
C ASP A 229 5.30 -16.05 19.38
N GLY A 230 6.14 -15.43 18.52
CA GLY A 230 6.16 -15.68 17.09
C GLY A 230 5.13 -14.87 16.30
N GLY A 231 4.50 -13.85 16.92
CA GLY A 231 3.60 -12.91 16.25
C GLY A 231 2.21 -13.48 15.94
N VAL A 232 1.78 -14.48 16.69
CA VAL A 232 0.45 -15.11 16.57
C VAL A 232 -0.53 -14.48 17.52
N ASP A 233 -1.67 -14.01 17.01
CA ASP A 233 -2.77 -13.48 17.82
C ASP A 233 -3.77 -14.60 18.16
N CYS A 234 -3.98 -14.84 19.45
CA CYS A 234 -5.00 -15.75 19.98
C CYS A 234 -6.26 -14.97 20.32
N LEU A 235 -7.40 -15.37 19.75
CA LEU A 235 -8.69 -14.81 20.12
C LEU A 235 -9.20 -15.50 21.41
N CYS A 236 -9.37 -14.72 22.45
CA CYS A 236 -9.86 -15.18 23.74
C CYS A 236 -11.25 -14.61 24.04
N THR A 237 -12.08 -15.38 24.71
CA THR A 237 -13.32 -14.89 25.29
C THR A 237 -13.02 -13.91 26.44
N TYR A 238 -13.96 -13.02 26.74
CA TYR A 238 -13.83 -12.11 27.86
C TYR A 238 -13.71 -12.91 29.17
N PRO A 239 -12.67 -12.64 29.98
CA PRO A 239 -12.54 -13.28 31.28
C PRO A 239 -13.63 -12.77 32.23
N PRO A 240 -14.13 -13.61 33.18
CA PRO A 240 -15.18 -13.22 34.12
C PRO A 240 -14.80 -12.02 35.02
N ARG A 241 -13.53 -11.76 35.17
CA ARG A 241 -13.00 -10.67 36.04
C ARG A 241 -12.90 -9.30 35.35
N GLY A 242 -13.53 -9.15 34.17
CA GLY A 242 -13.56 -7.89 33.43
C GLY A 242 -12.62 -7.85 32.22
N ARG A 243 -12.61 -6.73 31.52
CA ARG A 243 -11.83 -6.55 30.29
C ARG A 243 -10.37 -6.20 30.64
N PRO A 244 -9.39 -7.01 30.19
CA PRO A 244 -7.99 -6.68 30.41
C PRO A 244 -7.62 -5.43 29.60
N PRO A 245 -6.81 -4.50 30.13
CA PRO A 245 -6.34 -3.36 29.37
C PRO A 245 -5.37 -3.81 28.26
N ARG A 246 -5.31 -3.05 27.15
CA ARG A 246 -4.31 -3.26 26.10
C ARG A 246 -2.91 -3.15 26.70
N GLY A 247 -2.02 -4.06 26.30
CA GLY A 247 -0.66 -4.15 26.84
C GLY A 247 -0.53 -5.00 28.10
N ALA A 248 -1.65 -5.45 28.70
CA ALA A 248 -1.59 -6.34 29.86
C ALA A 248 -0.99 -7.69 29.52
N ARG A 249 -0.14 -8.22 30.43
CA ARG A 249 0.43 -9.54 30.30
C ARG A 249 -0.54 -10.59 30.87
N VAL A 250 -0.88 -11.58 30.06
CA VAL A 250 -1.90 -12.57 30.40
C VAL A 250 -1.41 -13.99 30.10
N THR A 251 -1.96 -14.98 30.80
CA THR A 251 -1.79 -16.41 30.46
C THR A 251 -3.04 -16.92 29.78
N VAL A 252 -2.86 -17.51 28.60
CA VAL A 252 -3.92 -18.05 27.77
C VAL A 252 -3.83 -19.56 27.73
N ARG A 253 -4.93 -20.27 27.93
CA ARG A 253 -5.06 -21.69 27.64
C ARG A 253 -5.63 -21.84 26.24
N ILE A 254 -4.95 -22.59 25.38
CA ILE A 254 -5.38 -22.83 24.00
C ILE A 254 -6.55 -23.82 24.00
N LEU A 255 -7.64 -23.43 23.37
CA LEU A 255 -8.85 -24.26 23.21
C LEU A 255 -8.95 -24.90 21.83
N GLY A 256 -8.30 -24.28 20.83
CA GLY A 256 -8.26 -24.84 19.50
C GLY A 256 -7.33 -24.09 18.54
N VAL A 257 -6.93 -24.80 17.51
CA VAL A 257 -6.04 -24.31 16.44
C VAL A 257 -6.64 -24.75 15.10
N ASN A 258 -6.85 -23.79 14.19
CA ASN A 258 -7.22 -24.07 12.81
C ASN A 258 -6.07 -23.65 11.89
N THR A 259 -5.36 -24.62 11.36
CA THR A 259 -4.18 -24.40 10.51
C THR A 259 -4.54 -23.85 9.12
N GLU A 260 -5.69 -24.25 8.57
CA GLU A 260 -6.15 -23.81 7.25
C GLU A 260 -6.54 -22.32 7.26
N LYS A 261 -7.25 -21.89 8.30
CA LYS A 261 -7.68 -20.49 8.47
C LYS A 261 -6.66 -19.63 9.25
N CYS A 262 -5.53 -20.22 9.63
CA CYS A 262 -4.52 -19.58 10.47
C CYS A 262 -5.13 -18.91 11.71
N ARG A 263 -6.00 -19.62 12.43
CA ARG A 263 -6.70 -19.12 13.62
C ARG A 263 -6.37 -19.96 14.83
N ILE A 264 -6.16 -19.28 15.95
CA ILE A 264 -5.98 -19.87 17.26
C ILE A 264 -6.93 -19.16 18.22
N TRP A 265 -7.59 -19.92 19.09
CA TRP A 265 -8.48 -19.37 20.10
C TRP A 265 -8.25 -20.03 21.44
N GLY A 266 -8.58 -19.31 22.50
CA GLY A 266 -8.34 -19.75 23.85
C GLY A 266 -9.14 -18.99 24.89
N THR A 267 -8.76 -19.18 26.14
CA THR A 267 -9.32 -18.45 27.28
C THR A 267 -8.21 -17.90 28.15
N ILE A 268 -8.41 -16.70 28.69
CA ILE A 268 -7.48 -16.09 29.64
C ILE A 268 -7.69 -16.75 31.01
N THR A 269 -6.65 -17.41 31.51
CA THR A 269 -6.67 -18.10 32.80
C THR A 269 -6.07 -17.27 33.93
N HIS A 270 -5.14 -16.36 33.59
CA HIS A 270 -4.48 -15.48 34.58
C HIS A 270 -4.17 -14.12 33.94
N MET A 271 -4.33 -13.05 34.70
CA MET A 271 -3.90 -11.69 34.36
C MET A 271 -2.84 -11.27 35.35
N SER A 272 -1.65 -10.92 34.85
CA SER A 272 -0.61 -10.31 35.71
C SER A 272 -1.08 -8.91 36.09
N THR A 273 -1.38 -8.72 37.36
CA THR A 273 -1.51 -7.38 37.95
C THR A 273 -0.09 -6.82 38.07
N THR A 274 0.35 -6.07 37.07
CA THR A 274 1.51 -5.19 37.25
C THR A 274 1.05 -4.04 38.12
N ARG A 275 1.54 -3.99 39.36
CA ARG A 275 1.51 -2.77 40.19
C ARG A 275 2.44 -1.73 39.58
#